data_4fcd98be4edae09dbe037a991db2ab77
#
_entry.id   4fcd98be4edae09dbe037a991db2ab77
#
_cell.length_a   1.000
_cell.length_b   1.000
_cell.length_c   1.000
_cell.angle_alpha   90.00
_cell.angle_beta   90.00
_cell.angle_gamma   90.00
#
_symmetry.space_group_name_H-M   'P 1'
#
loop_
_entity.id
_entity.type
_entity.pdbx_description
1 polymer ?
#
loop_
_entity_poly.entity_id
_entity_poly.type
_entity_poly.pdbx_seq_one_letter_code
_entity_poly.pdbx_strand_id
1 'polypeptide(L)'
;MVRKAGEIIPEVIKTVCHDENSMRFSLPSECPVCGTSAVRYEDESVLRCPNTDCPAQLLKNIIHFASKDAMNIDGLGPAIVQVLLEKELIKSVADLYCIEYDQLESLERFAEKSAKNLLKAIENSKSNNLDRLLFALGIRNIGVKAARLLCEKFGNIDSIMLSLIHI
;
A
#
# COMPACT_ATOMS: atom_id res chain seq x y z
N MET A 1 -1.08 29.57 16.48
CA MET A 1 -2.51 29.70 16.85
C MET A 1 -3.31 28.67 16.10
N VAL A 2 -4.08 27.86 16.80
CA VAL A 2 -4.89 26.78 16.25
C VAL A 2 -6.35 27.01 16.64
N ARG A 3 -7.28 26.74 15.74
CA ARG A 3 -8.72 26.73 16.06
C ARG A 3 -9.32 25.38 15.70
N LYS A 4 -10.50 25.11 16.22
CA LYS A 4 -11.32 23.96 15.83
C LYS A 4 -12.04 24.30 14.53
N ALA A 5 -11.79 23.52 13.47
CA ALA A 5 -12.53 23.58 12.22
C ALA A 5 -13.61 22.49 12.21
N GLY A 6 -14.86 22.88 12.01
CA GLY A 6 -15.98 21.95 12.16
C GLY A 6 -16.10 21.42 13.61
N GLU A 7 -16.46 20.14 13.74
CA GLU A 7 -16.68 19.57 15.08
C GLU A 7 -15.41 19.10 15.79
N ILE A 8 -14.37 18.64 15.07
CA ILE A 8 -13.24 17.91 15.68
C ILE A 8 -11.87 18.32 15.13
N ILE A 9 -11.75 18.76 13.87
CA ILE A 9 -10.46 18.89 13.19
C ILE A 9 -9.74 20.19 13.59
N PRO A 10 -8.49 20.14 14.13
CA PRO A 10 -7.72 21.34 14.41
C PRO A 10 -7.19 21.97 13.10
N GLU A 11 -7.40 23.28 12.95
CA GLU A 11 -6.88 24.07 11.83
C GLU A 11 -5.86 25.08 12.34
N VAL A 12 -4.69 25.15 11.67
CA VAL A 12 -3.67 26.16 11.96
C VAL A 12 -4.05 27.46 11.24
N ILE A 13 -4.33 28.52 12.02
CA ILE A 13 -4.74 29.83 11.49
C ILE A 13 -3.52 30.68 11.13
N LYS A 14 -2.60 30.79 12.08
CA LYS A 14 -1.40 31.63 11.93
C LYS A 14 -0.32 31.25 12.92
N THR A 15 0.92 31.53 12.55
CA THR A 15 2.04 31.58 13.49
C THR A 15 1.93 32.78 14.42
N VAL A 16 2.19 32.58 15.70
CA VAL A 16 2.08 33.63 16.72
C VAL A 16 3.40 34.36 16.93
N CYS A 17 4.51 33.60 16.89
CA CYS A 17 5.85 34.14 16.98
C CYS A 17 6.81 33.34 16.11
N HIS A 18 7.86 33.99 15.65
CA HIS A 18 9.04 33.39 15.07
C HIS A 18 10.23 33.71 15.96
N ASP A 19 11.04 32.74 16.28
CA ASP A 19 12.33 32.94 16.92
C ASP A 19 13.47 32.97 15.87
N GLU A 20 14.69 33.29 16.28
CA GLU A 20 15.85 33.38 15.40
C GLU A 20 16.20 32.04 14.76
N ASN A 21 15.74 30.92 15.31
CA ASN A 21 15.96 29.55 14.81
C ASN A 21 14.80 29.02 13.97
N SER A 22 13.76 29.83 13.77
CA SER A 22 12.59 29.43 12.99
C SER A 22 12.96 29.30 11.50
N MET A 23 12.93 28.07 10.99
CA MET A 23 13.17 27.79 9.58
C MET A 23 11.88 27.74 8.78
N ARG A 24 11.91 28.26 7.57
CA ARG A 24 10.77 28.19 6.65
C ARG A 24 10.60 26.73 6.20
N PHE A 25 9.46 26.14 6.50
CA PHE A 25 9.14 24.81 6.03
C PHE A 25 8.86 24.83 4.52
N SER A 26 9.51 23.97 3.78
CA SER A 26 9.21 23.67 2.38
C SER A 26 8.91 22.19 2.21
N LEU A 27 7.95 21.88 1.35
CA LEU A 27 7.68 20.48 0.99
C LEU A 27 8.85 19.97 0.14
N PRO A 28 9.25 18.69 0.29
CA PRO A 28 10.29 18.11 -0.51
C PRO A 28 9.90 18.09 -1.99
N SER A 29 10.80 18.54 -2.87
CA SER A 29 10.63 18.49 -4.32
C SER A 29 10.87 17.10 -4.90
N GLU A 30 11.56 16.24 -4.15
CA GLU A 30 11.94 14.90 -4.55
C GLU A 30 11.53 13.87 -3.49
N CYS A 31 11.32 12.64 -3.92
CA CYS A 31 11.04 11.53 -3.01
C CYS A 31 12.27 11.25 -2.12
N PRO A 32 12.15 11.25 -0.79
CA PRO A 32 13.28 11.02 0.10
C PRO A 32 13.86 9.60 0.04
N VAL A 33 13.16 8.66 -0.62
CA VAL A 33 13.56 7.26 -0.71
C VAL A 33 14.20 6.93 -2.05
N CYS A 34 13.62 7.37 -3.18
CA CYS A 34 14.11 7.02 -4.51
C CYS A 34 14.60 8.21 -5.33
N GLY A 35 14.61 9.44 -4.79
CA GLY A 35 15.09 10.65 -5.48
C GLY A 35 14.21 11.13 -6.66
N THR A 36 13.15 10.42 -7.01
CA THR A 36 12.27 10.83 -8.11
C THR A 36 11.53 12.10 -7.76
N SER A 37 11.40 13.04 -8.70
CA SER A 37 10.67 14.28 -8.51
C SER A 37 9.24 14.03 -8.07
N ALA A 38 8.84 14.70 -6.99
CA ALA A 38 7.49 14.59 -6.45
C ALA A 38 6.49 15.37 -7.30
N VAL A 39 5.35 14.77 -7.61
CA VAL A 39 4.31 15.34 -8.46
C VAL A 39 3.08 15.66 -7.64
N ARG A 40 2.46 16.80 -7.94
CA ARG A 40 1.11 17.14 -7.45
C ARG A 40 0.14 17.04 -8.62
N TYR A 41 -0.85 16.19 -8.50
CA TYR A 41 -1.93 16.11 -9.47
C TYR A 41 -2.91 17.28 -9.29
N GLU A 42 -3.55 17.74 -10.36
CA GLU A 42 -4.37 18.97 -10.37
C GLU A 42 -5.47 18.98 -9.29
N ASP A 43 -6.06 17.83 -9.00
CA ASP A 43 -7.14 17.68 -8.02
C ASP A 43 -6.66 17.31 -6.61
N GLU A 44 -5.34 17.30 -6.34
CA GLU A 44 -4.82 16.86 -5.05
C GLU A 44 -3.95 17.92 -4.36
N SER A 45 -4.15 18.03 -3.05
CA SER A 45 -3.28 18.86 -2.19
C SER A 45 -1.95 18.18 -1.86
N VAL A 46 -1.81 16.88 -2.13
CA VAL A 46 -0.72 16.03 -1.65
C VAL A 46 0.35 15.84 -2.73
N LEU A 47 1.63 16.00 -2.35
CA LEU A 47 2.76 15.60 -3.20
C LEU A 47 2.95 14.08 -3.13
N ARG A 48 3.17 13.46 -4.30
CA ARG A 48 3.35 12.01 -4.43
C ARG A 48 4.59 11.69 -5.25
N CYS A 49 5.22 10.58 -4.92
CA CYS A 49 6.22 9.97 -5.78
C CYS A 49 5.53 9.22 -6.91
N PRO A 50 5.79 9.54 -8.19
CA PRO A 50 5.18 8.84 -9.33
C PRO A 50 5.88 7.52 -9.67
N ASN A 51 7.04 7.23 -9.07
CA ASN A 51 7.81 6.04 -9.36
C ASN A 51 7.13 4.78 -8.78
N THR A 52 6.64 3.91 -9.65
CA THR A 52 6.02 2.62 -9.29
C THR A 52 6.99 1.64 -8.62
N ASP A 53 8.28 1.76 -8.94
CA ASP A 53 9.34 0.91 -8.39
C ASP A 53 9.97 1.49 -7.12
N CYS A 54 9.38 2.56 -6.56
CA CYS A 54 9.84 3.13 -5.31
C CYS A 54 9.71 2.13 -4.16
N PRO A 55 10.81 1.79 -3.44
CA PRO A 55 10.76 0.82 -2.35
C PRO A 55 9.75 1.15 -1.26
N ALA A 56 9.57 2.45 -0.95
CA ALA A 56 8.57 2.87 0.03
C ALA A 56 7.13 2.66 -0.44
N GLN A 57 6.87 2.78 -1.75
CA GLN A 57 5.56 2.48 -2.31
C GLN A 57 5.32 0.98 -2.38
N LEU A 58 6.31 0.22 -2.82
CA LEU A 58 6.25 -1.23 -2.88
C LEU A 58 5.93 -1.83 -1.50
N LEU A 59 6.64 -1.40 -0.46
CA LEU A 59 6.36 -1.81 0.92
C LEU A 59 4.89 -1.55 1.31
N LYS A 60 4.40 -0.33 1.06
CA LYS A 60 3.01 0.03 1.39
C LYS A 60 1.98 -0.74 0.56
N ASN A 61 2.26 -0.97 -0.71
CA ASN A 61 1.38 -1.73 -1.60
C ASN A 61 1.26 -3.19 -1.14
N ILE A 62 2.36 -3.83 -0.75
CA ILE A 62 2.34 -5.21 -0.24
C ILE A 62 1.60 -5.28 1.12
N ILE A 63 1.83 -4.32 2.02
CA ILE A 63 1.11 -4.25 3.30
C ILE A 63 -0.41 -4.07 3.07
N HIS A 64 -0.78 -3.19 2.14
CA HIS A 64 -2.18 -3.00 1.77
C HIS A 64 -2.79 -4.27 1.18
N PHE A 65 -2.08 -4.91 0.24
CA PHE A 65 -2.49 -6.17 -0.38
C PHE A 65 -2.75 -7.28 0.65
N ALA A 66 -1.87 -7.39 1.65
CA ALA A 66 -1.99 -8.40 2.71
C ALA A 66 -3.04 -8.06 3.79
N SER A 67 -3.56 -6.84 3.80
CA SER A 67 -4.46 -6.36 4.86
C SER A 67 -5.75 -7.18 4.95
N LYS A 68 -6.41 -7.10 6.13
CA LYS A 68 -7.63 -7.86 6.45
C LYS A 68 -8.77 -7.63 5.46
N ASP A 69 -8.94 -6.38 5.00
CA ASP A 69 -10.01 -6.02 4.07
C ASP A 69 -9.67 -6.35 2.60
N ALA A 70 -8.39 -6.56 2.31
CA ALA A 70 -7.85 -7.00 1.02
C ALA A 70 -7.72 -8.54 0.98
N MET A 71 -6.54 -9.07 0.75
CA MET A 71 -6.32 -10.52 0.62
C MET A 71 -6.25 -11.26 1.94
N ASN A 72 -6.23 -10.57 3.09
CA ASN A 72 -6.25 -11.14 4.44
C ASN A 72 -5.17 -12.21 4.67
N ILE A 73 -3.93 -11.85 4.41
CA ILE A 73 -2.78 -12.75 4.61
C ILE A 73 -2.25 -12.55 6.03
N ASP A 74 -2.77 -13.37 6.95
CA ASP A 74 -2.35 -13.35 8.35
C ASP A 74 -0.87 -13.70 8.49
N GLY A 75 -0.18 -12.96 9.37
CA GLY A 75 1.26 -13.14 9.59
C GLY A 75 2.14 -12.30 8.67
N LEU A 76 1.61 -11.69 7.61
CA LEU A 76 2.38 -10.80 6.71
C LEU A 76 2.28 -9.34 7.18
N GLY A 77 2.84 -9.04 8.35
CA GLY A 77 2.89 -7.69 8.90
C GLY A 77 4.02 -6.83 8.28
N PRO A 78 4.03 -5.49 8.55
CA PRO A 78 5.01 -4.56 7.99
C PRO A 78 6.47 -4.98 8.19
N ALA A 79 6.82 -5.49 9.37
CA ALA A 79 8.18 -5.93 9.69
C ALA A 79 8.62 -7.13 8.84
N ILE A 80 7.69 -8.05 8.55
CA ILE A 80 7.96 -9.23 7.72
C ILE A 80 8.09 -8.83 6.25
N VAL A 81 7.18 -8.00 5.75
CA VAL A 81 7.27 -7.47 4.38
C VAL A 81 8.58 -6.75 4.16
N GLN A 82 9.02 -5.94 5.13
CA GLN A 82 10.31 -5.25 5.06
C GLN A 82 11.47 -6.22 4.93
N VAL A 83 11.53 -7.27 5.77
CA VAL A 83 12.60 -8.29 5.71
C VAL A 83 12.58 -9.04 4.37
N LEU A 84 11.40 -9.39 3.84
CA LEU A 84 11.28 -10.06 2.54
C LEU A 84 11.79 -9.18 1.39
N LEU A 85 11.53 -7.87 1.44
CA LEU A 85 12.04 -6.90 0.47
C LEU A 85 13.55 -6.70 0.59
N GLU A 86 14.08 -6.54 1.82
CA GLU A 86 15.52 -6.37 2.10
C GLU A 86 16.35 -7.59 1.66
N LYS A 87 15.77 -8.79 1.76
CA LYS A 87 16.38 -10.04 1.29
C LYS A 87 16.11 -10.33 -0.18
N GLU A 88 15.46 -9.42 -0.90
CA GLU A 88 15.08 -9.57 -2.32
C GLU A 88 14.26 -10.83 -2.63
N LEU A 89 13.57 -11.38 -1.62
CA LEU A 89 12.71 -12.55 -1.80
C LEU A 89 11.41 -12.22 -2.54
N ILE A 90 10.98 -10.96 -2.45
CA ILE A 90 9.81 -10.44 -3.16
C ILE A 90 10.15 -9.08 -3.79
N LYS A 91 9.65 -8.84 -5.00
CA LYS A 91 9.74 -7.56 -5.74
C LYS A 91 8.36 -7.06 -6.17
N SER A 92 7.35 -7.89 -6.01
CA SER A 92 5.95 -7.60 -6.35
C SER A 92 5.00 -8.36 -5.43
N VAL A 93 3.71 -8.01 -5.47
CA VAL A 93 2.68 -8.77 -4.77
C VAL A 93 2.52 -10.20 -5.31
N ALA A 94 2.86 -10.43 -6.58
CA ALA A 94 2.78 -11.75 -7.20
C ALA A 94 3.82 -12.72 -6.61
N ASP A 95 5.00 -12.22 -6.27
CA ASP A 95 6.08 -13.04 -5.72
C ASP A 95 5.72 -13.65 -4.36
N LEU A 96 4.75 -13.06 -3.64
CA LEU A 96 4.21 -13.63 -2.39
C LEU A 96 3.70 -15.07 -2.59
N TYR A 97 3.15 -15.36 -3.77
CA TYR A 97 2.60 -16.67 -4.12
C TYR A 97 3.65 -17.68 -4.62
N CYS A 98 4.88 -17.22 -4.78
CA CYS A 98 6.04 -18.03 -5.19
C CYS A 98 7.03 -18.28 -4.04
N ILE A 99 6.75 -17.79 -2.83
CA ILE A 99 7.61 -17.99 -1.67
C ILE A 99 7.57 -19.45 -1.23
N GLU A 100 8.74 -20.04 -1.05
CA GLU A 100 8.93 -21.40 -0.59
C GLU A 100 9.28 -21.44 0.92
N TYR A 101 9.02 -22.61 1.55
CA TYR A 101 9.24 -22.80 2.98
C TYR A 101 10.71 -22.54 3.38
N ASP A 102 11.67 -23.08 2.62
CA ASP A 102 13.10 -22.99 2.92
C ASP A 102 13.60 -21.54 2.93
N GLN A 103 13.00 -20.69 2.10
CA GLN A 103 13.31 -19.27 2.07
C GLN A 103 12.86 -18.55 3.36
N LEU A 104 11.69 -18.90 3.89
CA LEU A 104 11.18 -18.33 5.13
C LEU A 104 11.93 -18.86 6.35
N GLU A 105 12.27 -20.15 6.38
CA GLU A 105 13.00 -20.78 7.47
C GLU A 105 14.40 -20.17 7.65
N SER A 106 15.03 -19.73 6.55
CA SER A 106 16.33 -19.06 6.57
C SER A 106 16.33 -17.68 7.24
N LEU A 107 15.15 -17.12 7.54
CA LEU A 107 15.01 -15.78 8.13
C LEU A 107 15.05 -15.86 9.66
N GLU A 108 15.94 -15.09 10.29
CA GLU A 108 16.18 -15.08 11.75
C GLU A 108 14.93 -14.87 12.63
N ARG A 109 13.85 -14.32 12.06
CA ARG A 109 12.59 -14.00 12.79
C ARG A 109 11.46 -14.99 12.56
N PHE A 110 11.71 -16.06 11.78
CA PHE A 110 10.70 -17.07 11.49
C PHE A 110 10.99 -18.35 12.27
N ALA A 111 10.11 -18.63 13.27
CA ALA A 111 10.01 -19.97 13.79
C ALA A 111 9.25 -20.86 12.79
N GLU A 112 9.54 -22.17 12.75
CA GLU A 112 8.89 -23.16 11.88
C GLU A 112 7.37 -23.01 11.81
N LYS A 113 6.72 -22.82 12.96
CA LYS A 113 5.26 -22.65 13.05
C LYS A 113 4.80 -21.36 12.33
N SER A 114 5.56 -20.28 12.43
CA SER A 114 5.23 -18.99 11.79
C SER A 114 5.34 -19.08 10.28
N ALA A 115 6.38 -19.73 9.75
CA ALA A 115 6.57 -19.96 8.33
C ALA A 115 5.43 -20.79 7.73
N LYS A 116 5.07 -21.90 8.38
CA LYS A 116 3.94 -22.75 7.96
C LYS A 116 2.60 -22.01 7.99
N ASN A 117 2.36 -21.19 9.02
CA ASN A 117 1.14 -20.40 9.13
C ASN A 117 1.05 -19.34 8.02
N LEU A 118 2.14 -18.64 7.73
CA LEU A 118 2.19 -17.65 6.66
C LEU A 118 1.93 -18.28 5.30
N LEU A 119 2.59 -19.38 4.96
CA LEU A 119 2.35 -20.08 3.69
C LEU A 119 0.90 -20.56 3.56
N LYS A 120 0.32 -21.07 4.66
CA LYS A 120 -1.09 -21.45 4.70
C LYS A 120 -2.01 -20.24 4.48
N ALA A 121 -1.69 -19.10 5.07
CA ALA A 121 -2.47 -17.87 4.88
C ALA A 121 -2.38 -17.36 3.42
N ILE A 122 -1.20 -17.43 2.80
CA ILE A 122 -1.00 -17.11 1.38
C ILE A 122 -1.84 -18.05 0.51
N GLU A 123 -1.79 -19.35 0.75
CA GLU A 123 -2.58 -20.32 -0.02
C GLU A 123 -4.09 -20.09 0.14
N ASN A 124 -4.55 -19.87 1.37
CA ASN A 124 -5.95 -19.56 1.63
C ASN A 124 -6.42 -18.29 0.92
N SER A 125 -5.54 -17.31 0.76
CA SER A 125 -5.88 -16.04 0.09
C SER A 125 -6.24 -16.22 -1.38
N LYS A 126 -5.76 -17.27 -2.05
CA LYS A 126 -6.09 -17.60 -3.44
C LYS A 126 -7.59 -17.88 -3.65
N SER A 127 -8.31 -18.26 -2.59
CA SER A 127 -9.76 -18.50 -2.63
C SER A 127 -10.61 -17.25 -2.42
N ASN A 128 -10.00 -16.09 -2.21
CA ASN A 128 -10.72 -14.84 -2.04
C ASN A 128 -11.47 -14.42 -3.32
N ASN A 129 -12.57 -13.70 -3.13
CA ASN A 129 -13.36 -13.17 -4.23
C ASN A 129 -12.63 -12.09 -5.03
N LEU A 130 -13.02 -11.92 -6.29
CA LEU A 130 -12.45 -10.94 -7.21
C LEU A 130 -12.52 -9.49 -6.70
N ASP A 131 -13.58 -9.13 -5.97
CA ASP A 131 -13.75 -7.79 -5.40
C ASP A 131 -12.66 -7.47 -4.36
N ARG A 132 -12.24 -8.47 -3.58
CA ARG A 132 -11.13 -8.32 -2.63
C ARG A 132 -9.79 -8.18 -3.34
N LEU A 133 -9.55 -8.95 -4.40
CA LEU A 133 -8.36 -8.82 -5.23
C LEU A 133 -8.30 -7.43 -5.88
N LEU A 134 -9.41 -6.96 -6.45
CA LEU A 134 -9.49 -5.66 -7.09
C LEU A 134 -9.20 -4.51 -6.10
N PHE A 135 -9.73 -4.61 -4.88
CA PHE A 135 -9.39 -3.68 -3.80
C PHE A 135 -7.92 -3.80 -3.38
N ALA A 136 -7.40 -5.04 -3.27
CA ALA A 136 -6.03 -5.33 -2.85
C ALA A 136 -4.97 -4.76 -3.81
N LEU A 137 -5.27 -4.66 -5.10
CA LEU A 137 -4.39 -4.03 -6.10
C LEU A 137 -4.15 -2.53 -5.85
N GLY A 138 -4.93 -1.90 -4.95
CA GLY A 138 -4.73 -0.51 -4.55
C GLY A 138 -4.95 0.50 -5.67
N ILE A 139 -5.80 0.17 -6.63
CA ILE A 139 -6.14 1.05 -7.75
C ILE A 139 -6.77 2.33 -7.20
N ARG A 140 -6.23 3.47 -7.64
CA ARG A 140 -6.67 4.77 -7.16
C ARG A 140 -8.17 4.97 -7.37
N ASN A 141 -8.83 5.52 -6.36
CA ASN A 141 -10.29 5.75 -6.32
C ASN A 141 -11.15 4.47 -6.33
N ILE A 142 -10.56 3.28 -6.31
CA ILE A 142 -11.29 2.03 -6.17
C ILE A 142 -11.18 1.54 -4.73
N GLY A 143 -12.17 1.93 -3.90
CA GLY A 143 -12.36 1.37 -2.57
C GLY A 143 -13.17 0.08 -2.60
N VAL A 144 -13.38 -0.55 -1.42
CA VAL A 144 -14.12 -1.82 -1.27
C VAL A 144 -15.49 -1.79 -1.97
N LYS A 145 -16.26 -0.70 -1.81
CA LYS A 145 -17.59 -0.57 -2.45
C LYS A 145 -17.50 -0.50 -3.98
N ALA A 146 -16.55 0.28 -4.50
CA ALA A 146 -16.37 0.40 -5.94
C ALA A 146 -15.88 -0.92 -6.56
N ALA A 147 -14.94 -1.61 -5.92
CA ALA A 147 -14.47 -2.93 -6.34
C ALA A 147 -15.62 -3.93 -6.44
N ARG A 148 -16.49 -3.97 -5.44
CA ARG A 148 -17.65 -4.85 -5.43
C ARG A 148 -18.63 -4.55 -6.57
N LEU A 149 -18.99 -3.27 -6.78
CA LEU A 149 -19.89 -2.86 -7.87
C LEU A 149 -19.30 -3.19 -9.24
N LEU A 150 -17.99 -3.01 -9.43
CA LEU A 150 -17.33 -3.40 -10.68
C LEU A 150 -17.40 -4.91 -10.92
N CYS A 151 -17.15 -5.73 -9.89
CA CYS A 151 -17.26 -7.17 -10.01
C CYS A 151 -18.69 -7.65 -10.26
N GLU A 152 -19.68 -7.04 -9.63
CA GLU A 152 -21.11 -7.34 -9.87
C GLU A 152 -21.51 -7.00 -11.30
N LYS A 153 -21.00 -5.89 -11.87
CA LYS A 153 -21.33 -5.44 -13.22
C LYS A 153 -20.63 -6.24 -14.32
N PHE A 154 -19.33 -6.54 -14.15
CA PHE A 154 -18.50 -7.10 -15.22
C PHE A 154 -18.21 -8.59 -15.06
N GLY A 155 -18.35 -9.15 -13.85
CA GLY A 155 -18.24 -10.57 -13.55
C GLY A 155 -16.82 -11.15 -13.49
N ASN A 156 -15.89 -10.66 -14.30
CA ASN A 156 -14.51 -11.15 -14.34
C ASN A 156 -13.49 -10.03 -14.60
N ILE A 157 -12.22 -10.33 -14.34
CA ILE A 157 -11.13 -9.34 -14.43
C ILE A 157 -10.91 -8.86 -15.87
N ASP A 158 -11.01 -9.74 -16.85
CA ASP A 158 -10.77 -9.40 -18.26
C ASP A 158 -11.81 -8.39 -18.77
N SER A 159 -13.07 -8.60 -18.40
CA SER A 159 -14.16 -7.65 -18.72
C SER A 159 -13.95 -6.28 -18.05
N ILE A 160 -13.45 -6.25 -16.81
CA ILE A 160 -13.10 -5.00 -16.13
C ILE A 160 -11.96 -4.30 -16.86
N MET A 161 -10.89 -5.02 -17.21
CA MET A 161 -9.75 -4.45 -17.94
C MET A 161 -10.16 -3.88 -19.29
N LEU A 162 -10.96 -4.61 -20.06
CA LEU A 162 -11.47 -4.14 -21.36
C LEU A 162 -12.34 -2.89 -21.22
N SER A 163 -13.15 -2.79 -20.15
CA SER A 163 -14.00 -1.61 -19.94
C SER A 163 -13.18 -0.35 -19.62
N LEU A 164 -12.04 -0.50 -18.96
CA LEU A 164 -11.15 0.62 -18.59
C LEU A 164 -10.30 1.13 -19.78
N ILE A 165 -10.10 0.31 -20.80
CA ILE A 165 -9.36 0.72 -22.02
C ILE A 165 -10.19 1.66 -22.90
N HIS A 166 -11.51 1.68 -22.74
CA HIS A 166 -12.44 2.47 -23.54
C HIS A 166 -12.90 3.77 -22.86
N ILE A 167 -12.32 4.15 -21.72
CA ILE A 167 -12.50 5.42 -21.04
C ILE A 167 -11.25 6.29 -21.26
#